data_f632d04cda12a9eb73b48013ab633063
#
_entry.id   f632d04cda12a9eb73b48013ab633063
#
_cell.length_a   1.000
_cell.length_b   1.000
_cell.length_c   1.000
_cell.angle_alpha   90.00
_cell.angle_beta   90.00
_cell.angle_gamma   90.00
#
_symmetry.space_group_name_H-M   'P 1'
#
loop_
_entity.id
_entity.type
_entity.pdbx_description
1 polymer ?
#
loop_
_entity_poly.entity_id
_entity_poly.type
_entity_poly.pdbx_seq_one_letter_code
_entity_poly.pdbx_strand_id
1 'polypeptide(L)'
;ALLASSLGPALSKMVEIYGLELGIFDMGWPSAAAVAYNTSVGAFIIPVCLGVNLLMLLTKTTRTVNIDLWNYWHFAFIGAIVYFASDNIYWGFFAAIICYIITLVMADMTAPAFQKFYDKMDGISIPQPFCQSFVPFAIVINKLLDKIPGFDKLNIDSEGMKKKFGLMGEPLFLGIVIGCGIGALGCASWKEVLDNIPGILGLGIKMGAVMELIPRITSLFIEGLKPISDATRELIAKKYKNNTGLSIGMSPALVI
;
A
#
# COMPACT_ATOMS: atom_id res chain seq x y z
N ALA A 1 9.82 12.74 -5.30
CA ALA A 1 10.98 13.42 -5.90
C ALA A 1 12.29 13.03 -5.17
N LEU A 2 12.42 13.29 -3.85
CA LEU A 2 13.64 13.08 -3.06
C LEU A 2 14.12 11.61 -3.09
N LEU A 3 13.20 10.66 -2.96
CA LEU A 3 13.50 9.24 -3.00
C LEU A 3 13.95 8.80 -4.40
N ALA A 4 13.17 9.15 -5.42
CA ALA A 4 13.46 8.75 -6.80
C ALA A 4 14.77 9.32 -7.34
N SER A 5 15.08 10.60 -7.03
CA SER A 5 16.31 11.25 -7.50
C SER A 5 17.59 10.77 -6.80
N SER A 6 17.49 10.12 -5.66
CA SER A 6 18.66 9.73 -4.85
C SER A 6 18.82 8.21 -4.77
N LEU A 7 17.72 7.48 -4.56
CA LEU A 7 17.73 6.03 -4.43
C LEU A 7 17.85 5.34 -5.79
N GLY A 8 17.16 5.85 -6.82
CA GLY A 8 17.19 5.29 -8.17
C GLY A 8 18.59 5.09 -8.72
N PRO A 9 19.44 6.13 -8.79
CA PRO A 9 20.81 6.00 -9.28
C PRO A 9 21.66 5.02 -8.48
N ALA A 10 21.49 4.94 -7.14
CA ALA A 10 22.22 4.01 -6.30
C ALA A 10 21.80 2.56 -6.55
N LEU A 11 20.50 2.32 -6.69
CA LEU A 11 19.97 1.00 -7.03
C LEU A 11 20.39 0.56 -8.43
N SER A 12 20.38 1.45 -9.43
CA SER A 12 20.82 1.12 -10.79
C SER A 12 22.30 0.70 -10.81
N LYS A 13 23.17 1.39 -10.09
CA LYS A 13 24.57 0.98 -9.94
C LYS A 13 24.72 -0.36 -9.24
N MET A 14 23.99 -0.59 -8.16
CA MET A 14 24.00 -1.86 -7.44
C MET A 14 23.59 -3.02 -8.35
N VAL A 15 22.55 -2.82 -9.16
CA VAL A 15 22.07 -3.81 -10.14
C VAL A 15 23.15 -4.14 -11.18
N GLU A 16 23.80 -3.11 -11.74
CA GLU A 16 24.89 -3.29 -12.70
C GLU A 16 26.06 -4.07 -12.11
N ILE A 17 26.49 -3.72 -10.88
CA ILE A 17 27.62 -4.37 -10.20
C ILE A 17 27.33 -5.84 -9.90
N TYR A 18 26.11 -6.17 -9.47
CA TYR A 18 25.75 -7.52 -9.05
C TYR A 18 25.09 -8.36 -10.15
N GLY A 19 24.99 -7.83 -11.37
CA GLY A 19 24.37 -8.52 -12.50
C GLY A 19 22.90 -8.88 -12.25
N LEU A 20 22.18 -8.04 -11.50
CA LEU A 20 20.76 -8.21 -11.23
C LEU A 20 19.95 -7.63 -12.39
N GLU A 21 18.80 -8.20 -12.68
CA GLU A 21 17.84 -7.60 -13.61
C GLU A 21 16.80 -6.81 -12.79
N LEU A 22 16.76 -5.50 -12.98
CA LEU A 22 15.60 -4.72 -12.57
C LEU A 22 14.52 -4.96 -13.62
N GLY A 23 13.40 -5.51 -13.21
CA GLY A 23 12.27 -5.70 -14.08
C GLY A 23 11.60 -4.35 -14.45
N ILE A 24 10.40 -4.45 -14.98
CA ILE A 24 9.53 -3.32 -15.41
C ILE A 24 9.36 -2.21 -14.34
N PHE A 25 9.79 -2.46 -13.12
CA PHE A 25 9.71 -1.57 -11.96
C PHE A 25 10.94 -0.69 -11.72
N ASP A 26 11.87 -0.58 -12.67
CA ASP A 26 13.06 0.29 -12.58
C ASP A 26 12.72 1.74 -12.18
N MET A 27 11.53 2.19 -12.55
CA MET A 27 11.04 3.52 -12.24
C MET A 27 10.20 3.57 -10.95
N GLY A 28 10.00 2.42 -10.31
CA GLY A 28 9.20 2.26 -9.09
C GLY A 28 7.69 2.36 -9.32
N TRP A 29 6.95 2.02 -8.29
CA TRP A 29 5.49 1.99 -8.29
C TRP A 29 4.80 3.26 -8.82
N PRO A 30 5.20 4.50 -8.45
CA PRO A 30 4.53 5.70 -8.96
C PRO A 30 4.61 5.84 -10.47
N SER A 31 5.74 5.47 -11.08
CA SER A 31 5.93 5.56 -12.52
C SER A 31 5.15 4.48 -13.27
N ALA A 32 5.16 3.25 -12.76
CA ALA A 32 4.35 2.16 -13.30
C ALA A 32 2.85 2.49 -13.24
N ALA A 33 2.39 3.09 -12.15
CA ALA A 33 1.03 3.56 -12.02
C ALA A 33 0.70 4.70 -13.00
N ALA A 34 1.60 5.66 -13.21
CA ALA A 34 1.41 6.72 -14.19
C ALA A 34 1.25 6.17 -15.61
N VAL A 35 2.06 5.16 -15.99
CA VAL A 35 1.91 4.45 -17.27
C VAL A 35 0.55 3.75 -17.34
N ALA A 36 0.11 3.08 -16.27
CA ALA A 36 -1.18 2.41 -16.22
C ALA A 36 -2.34 3.38 -16.43
N TYR A 37 -2.31 4.56 -15.82
CA TYR A 37 -3.34 5.58 -15.98
C TYR A 37 -3.35 6.23 -17.38
N ASN A 38 -2.25 6.19 -18.11
CA ASN A 38 -2.21 6.65 -19.50
C ASN A 38 -2.81 5.64 -20.49
N THR A 39 -3.19 4.44 -20.02
CA THR A 39 -3.94 3.49 -20.86
C THR A 39 -5.44 3.81 -20.83
N SER A 40 -6.16 3.34 -21.87
CA SER A 40 -7.63 3.45 -21.88
C SER A 40 -8.28 2.69 -20.71
N VAL A 41 -7.67 1.60 -20.23
CA VAL A 41 -8.11 0.90 -19.02
C VAL A 41 -8.01 1.84 -17.83
N GLY A 42 -6.84 2.45 -17.62
CA GLY A 42 -6.62 3.37 -16.51
C GLY A 42 -7.54 4.58 -16.53
N ALA A 43 -7.78 5.15 -17.71
CA ALA A 43 -8.65 6.32 -17.86
C ALA A 43 -10.11 6.06 -17.46
N PHE A 44 -10.63 4.84 -17.70
CA PHE A 44 -12.04 4.51 -17.47
C PHE A 44 -12.29 3.60 -16.26
N ILE A 45 -11.25 3.11 -15.59
CA ILE A 45 -11.41 2.12 -14.50
C ILE A 45 -12.24 2.65 -13.33
N ILE A 46 -12.11 3.92 -12.98
CA ILE A 46 -12.84 4.51 -11.86
C ILE A 46 -14.35 4.48 -12.12
N PRO A 47 -14.89 5.07 -13.20
CA PRO A 47 -16.33 5.01 -13.48
C PRO A 47 -16.84 3.58 -13.67
N VAL A 48 -16.04 2.69 -14.28
CA VAL A 48 -16.41 1.28 -14.44
C VAL A 48 -16.54 0.58 -13.08
N CYS A 49 -15.55 0.71 -12.21
CA CYS A 49 -15.59 0.10 -10.88
C CYS A 49 -16.67 0.70 -9.99
N LEU A 50 -16.96 2.00 -10.09
CA LEU A 50 -18.10 2.62 -9.40
C LEU A 50 -19.43 2.00 -9.85
N GLY A 51 -19.61 1.79 -11.16
CA GLY A 51 -20.77 1.11 -11.72
C GLY A 51 -20.89 -0.32 -11.21
N VAL A 52 -19.80 -1.07 -11.19
CA VAL A 52 -19.75 -2.44 -10.63
C VAL A 52 -20.09 -2.45 -9.15
N ASN A 53 -19.54 -1.53 -8.35
CA ASN A 53 -19.86 -1.45 -6.93
C ASN A 53 -21.35 -1.15 -6.70
N LEU A 54 -21.91 -0.21 -7.47
CA LEU A 54 -23.34 0.10 -7.40
C LEU A 54 -24.22 -1.13 -7.72
N LEU A 55 -23.89 -1.88 -8.79
CA LEU A 55 -24.58 -3.11 -9.13
C LEU A 55 -24.48 -4.16 -8.03
N MET A 56 -23.30 -4.36 -7.46
CA MET A 56 -23.08 -5.30 -6.36
C MET A 56 -23.84 -4.89 -5.08
N LEU A 57 -23.95 -3.60 -4.78
CA LEU A 57 -24.77 -3.09 -3.67
C LEU A 57 -26.28 -3.32 -3.91
N LEU A 58 -26.76 -3.05 -5.13
CA LEU A 58 -28.16 -3.27 -5.51
C LEU A 58 -28.54 -4.76 -5.46
N THR A 59 -27.65 -5.64 -5.90
CA THR A 59 -27.83 -7.11 -5.85
C THR A 59 -27.51 -7.70 -4.47
N LYS A 60 -27.08 -6.88 -3.51
CA LYS A 60 -26.68 -7.31 -2.15
C LYS A 60 -25.54 -8.34 -2.16
N THR A 61 -24.70 -8.34 -3.17
CA THR A 61 -23.51 -9.21 -3.27
C THR A 61 -22.29 -8.62 -2.55
N THR A 62 -22.34 -7.33 -2.20
CA THR A 62 -21.39 -6.68 -1.29
C THR A 62 -22.12 -5.74 -0.33
N ARG A 63 -21.52 -5.50 0.82
CA ARG A 63 -21.91 -4.48 1.80
C ARG A 63 -20.97 -3.29 1.81
N THR A 64 -19.86 -3.37 1.09
CA THR A 64 -18.83 -2.34 1.02
C THR A 64 -19.17 -1.30 -0.04
N VAL A 65 -19.29 -0.05 0.38
CA VAL A 65 -19.34 1.14 -0.49
C VAL A 65 -17.91 1.66 -0.63
N ASN A 66 -17.27 1.40 -1.75
CA ASN A 66 -15.88 1.84 -1.98
C ASN A 66 -15.85 3.28 -2.49
N ILE A 67 -15.48 4.21 -1.63
CA ILE A 67 -15.42 5.65 -1.91
C ILE A 67 -13.99 6.20 -2.00
N ASP A 68 -13.00 5.40 -1.63
CA ASP A 68 -11.61 5.83 -1.56
C ASP A 68 -10.92 5.68 -2.92
N LEU A 69 -10.48 6.82 -3.47
CA LEU A 69 -9.80 6.87 -4.77
C LEU A 69 -8.47 6.10 -4.78
N TRP A 70 -7.79 5.96 -3.66
CA TRP A 70 -6.57 5.17 -3.56
C TRP A 70 -6.79 3.69 -3.87
N ASN A 71 -7.96 3.16 -3.55
CA ASN A 71 -8.28 1.77 -3.89
C ASN A 71 -8.36 1.56 -5.40
N TYR A 72 -8.88 2.54 -6.15
CA TYR A 72 -9.02 2.43 -7.62
C TYR A 72 -7.70 2.44 -8.36
N TRP A 73 -6.68 3.08 -7.79
CA TRP A 73 -5.34 3.14 -8.37
C TRP A 73 -4.78 1.75 -8.71
N HIS A 74 -4.98 0.81 -7.83
CA HIS A 74 -4.47 -0.55 -7.99
C HIS A 74 -5.18 -1.33 -9.09
N PHE A 75 -6.47 -1.09 -9.31
CA PHE A 75 -7.24 -1.77 -10.35
C PHE A 75 -6.86 -1.27 -11.74
N ALA A 76 -6.54 0.02 -11.90
CA ALA A 76 -5.96 0.56 -13.11
C ALA A 76 -4.65 -0.17 -13.48
N PHE A 77 -3.79 -0.38 -12.48
CA PHE A 77 -2.53 -1.07 -12.66
C PHE A 77 -2.69 -2.54 -13.06
N ILE A 78 -3.57 -3.27 -12.37
CA ILE A 78 -3.85 -4.68 -12.68
C ILE A 78 -4.39 -4.83 -14.11
N GLY A 79 -5.34 -3.97 -14.48
CA GLY A 79 -5.91 -3.99 -15.82
C GLY A 79 -4.90 -3.62 -16.89
N ALA A 80 -4.02 -2.66 -16.64
CA ALA A 80 -2.98 -2.27 -17.57
C ALA A 80 -1.93 -3.37 -17.80
N ILE A 81 -1.53 -4.10 -16.75
CA ILE A 81 -0.62 -5.25 -16.90
C ILE A 81 -1.22 -6.28 -17.86
N VAL A 82 -2.49 -6.64 -17.66
CA VAL A 82 -3.16 -7.63 -18.51
C VAL A 82 -3.36 -7.09 -19.92
N TYR A 83 -3.66 -5.80 -20.07
CA TYR A 83 -3.74 -5.15 -21.38
C TYR A 83 -2.40 -5.24 -22.13
N PHE A 84 -1.28 -4.89 -21.48
CA PHE A 84 0.04 -4.97 -22.11
C PHE A 84 0.47 -6.41 -22.42
N ALA A 85 0.10 -7.37 -21.57
CA ALA A 85 0.43 -8.78 -21.78
C ALA A 85 -0.39 -9.44 -22.89
N SER A 86 -1.64 -9.01 -23.07
CA SER A 86 -2.58 -9.62 -24.05
C SER A 86 -2.77 -8.82 -25.33
N ASP A 87 -2.27 -7.59 -25.38
CA ASP A 87 -2.54 -6.59 -26.42
C ASP A 87 -4.05 -6.40 -26.69
N ASN A 88 -4.87 -6.61 -25.66
CA ASN A 88 -6.31 -6.57 -25.77
C ASN A 88 -6.97 -5.83 -24.59
N ILE A 89 -7.58 -4.70 -24.89
CA ILE A 89 -8.21 -3.82 -23.90
C ILE A 89 -9.34 -4.49 -23.13
N TYR A 90 -10.09 -5.40 -23.76
CA TYR A 90 -11.21 -6.10 -23.12
C TYR A 90 -10.72 -7.03 -22.01
N TRP A 91 -9.59 -7.72 -22.22
CA TRP A 91 -8.95 -8.52 -21.19
C TRP A 91 -8.43 -7.66 -20.03
N GLY A 92 -7.91 -6.47 -20.33
CA GLY A 92 -7.52 -5.51 -19.31
C GLY A 92 -8.67 -5.10 -18.40
N PHE A 93 -9.80 -4.68 -18.99
CA PHE A 93 -11.02 -4.37 -18.22
C PHE A 93 -11.57 -5.57 -17.47
N PHE A 94 -11.64 -6.72 -18.12
CA PHE A 94 -12.14 -7.94 -17.51
C PHE A 94 -11.33 -8.31 -16.25
N ALA A 95 -10.01 -8.30 -16.34
CA ALA A 95 -9.13 -8.59 -15.22
C ALA A 95 -9.31 -7.59 -14.06
N ALA A 96 -9.38 -6.30 -14.36
CA ALA A 96 -9.60 -5.26 -13.37
C ALA A 96 -10.95 -5.41 -12.66
N ILE A 97 -12.02 -5.68 -13.42
CA ILE A 97 -13.38 -5.85 -12.88
C ILE A 97 -13.46 -7.12 -12.01
N ILE A 98 -12.94 -8.25 -12.46
CA ILE A 98 -12.94 -9.50 -11.67
C ILE A 98 -12.13 -9.31 -10.38
N CYS A 99 -10.95 -8.72 -10.47
CA CYS A 99 -10.15 -8.41 -9.29
C CYS A 99 -10.91 -7.49 -8.32
N TYR A 100 -11.62 -6.49 -8.84
CA TYR A 100 -12.42 -5.57 -8.03
C TYR A 100 -13.56 -6.29 -7.30
N ILE A 101 -14.31 -7.15 -7.99
CA ILE A 101 -15.40 -7.96 -7.41
C ILE A 101 -14.86 -8.85 -6.28
N ILE A 102 -13.76 -9.58 -6.55
CA ILE A 102 -13.13 -10.44 -5.54
C ILE A 102 -12.69 -9.63 -4.34
N THR A 103 -12.07 -8.48 -4.58
CA THR A 103 -11.58 -7.60 -3.51
C THR A 103 -12.71 -7.09 -2.63
N LEU A 104 -13.86 -6.70 -3.20
CA LEU A 104 -15.03 -6.25 -2.43
C LEU A 104 -15.60 -7.38 -1.57
N VAL A 105 -15.75 -8.59 -2.13
CA VAL A 105 -16.22 -9.76 -1.37
C VAL A 105 -15.27 -10.11 -0.23
N MET A 106 -13.97 -10.10 -0.49
CA MET A 106 -12.96 -10.34 0.56
C MET A 106 -12.94 -9.24 1.61
N ALA A 107 -13.14 -7.98 1.22
CA ALA A 107 -13.26 -6.86 2.16
C ALA A 107 -14.46 -7.04 3.10
N ASP A 108 -15.60 -7.49 2.59
CA ASP A 108 -16.77 -7.82 3.42
C ASP A 108 -16.49 -8.96 4.40
N MET A 109 -15.75 -9.98 3.98
CA MET A 109 -15.38 -11.13 4.82
C MET A 109 -14.39 -10.75 5.94
N THR A 110 -13.47 -9.85 5.64
CA THR A 110 -12.40 -9.43 6.58
C THR A 110 -12.81 -8.27 7.47
N ALA A 111 -13.82 -7.49 7.09
CA ALA A 111 -14.27 -6.33 7.85
C ALA A 111 -14.55 -6.59 9.34
N PRO A 112 -15.22 -7.69 9.75
CA PRO A 112 -15.46 -7.93 11.17
C PRO A 112 -14.18 -8.14 11.99
N ALA A 113 -13.19 -8.83 11.40
CA ALA A 113 -11.89 -9.05 12.05
C ALA A 113 -11.09 -7.74 12.15
N PHE A 114 -11.10 -6.95 11.08
CA PHE A 114 -10.46 -5.65 11.04
C PHE A 114 -11.07 -4.68 12.07
N GLN A 115 -12.39 -4.56 12.11
CA GLN A 115 -13.12 -3.70 13.04
C GLN A 115 -12.92 -4.09 14.51
N LYS A 116 -12.73 -5.39 14.76
CA LYS A 116 -12.44 -5.89 16.13
C LYS A 116 -11.00 -5.60 16.55
N PHE A 117 -10.07 -5.62 15.62
CA PHE A 117 -8.64 -5.43 15.90
C PHE A 117 -8.28 -3.95 16.12
N TYR A 118 -8.86 -3.06 15.31
CA TYR A 118 -8.61 -1.62 15.39
C TYR A 118 -9.77 -0.90 16.05
N ASP A 119 -9.49 -0.20 17.14
CA ASP A 119 -10.48 0.62 17.84
C ASP A 119 -11.05 1.73 16.94
N LYS A 120 -12.35 1.99 17.07
CA LYS A 120 -13.07 3.06 16.36
C LYS A 120 -13.19 2.87 14.83
N MET A 121 -12.98 1.66 14.33
CA MET A 121 -13.10 1.33 12.90
C MET A 121 -14.43 0.66 12.54
N ASP A 122 -15.46 0.82 13.39
CA ASP A 122 -16.79 0.28 13.13
C ASP A 122 -17.37 0.75 11.81
N GLY A 123 -17.87 -0.18 11.00
CA GLY A 123 -18.45 0.11 9.69
C GLY A 123 -17.42 0.46 8.61
N ILE A 124 -16.13 0.18 8.83
CA ILE A 124 -15.08 0.32 7.82
C ILE A 124 -14.67 -1.06 7.31
N SER A 125 -14.42 -1.14 6.01
CA SER A 125 -13.83 -2.28 5.32
C SER A 125 -12.63 -1.83 4.48
N ILE A 126 -11.75 -2.75 4.10
CA ILE A 126 -10.51 -2.45 3.37
C ILE A 126 -10.55 -3.11 1.98
N PRO A 127 -11.24 -2.54 0.97
CA PRO A 127 -11.29 -3.08 -0.39
C PRO A 127 -10.03 -2.71 -1.19
N GLN A 128 -8.87 -3.04 -0.67
CA GLN A 128 -7.59 -2.77 -1.30
C GLN A 128 -6.99 -4.10 -1.80
N PRO A 129 -6.74 -4.27 -3.11
CA PRO A 129 -6.44 -5.57 -3.70
C PRO A 129 -5.15 -6.20 -3.17
N PHE A 130 -4.11 -5.42 -2.94
CA PHE A 130 -2.86 -5.98 -2.40
C PHE A 130 -3.03 -6.49 -0.96
N CYS A 131 -3.76 -5.76 -0.11
CA CYS A 131 -4.05 -6.24 1.24
C CYS A 131 -4.89 -7.51 1.20
N GLN A 132 -5.96 -7.51 0.43
CA GLN A 132 -6.87 -8.64 0.35
C GLN A 132 -6.23 -9.90 -0.26
N SER A 133 -5.33 -9.75 -1.23
CA SER A 133 -4.60 -10.88 -1.83
C SER A 133 -3.71 -11.61 -0.84
N PHE A 134 -3.20 -10.92 0.18
CA PHE A 134 -2.35 -11.53 1.21
C PHE A 134 -3.13 -12.11 2.40
N VAL A 135 -4.42 -11.81 2.55
CA VAL A 135 -5.22 -12.31 3.67
C VAL A 135 -5.19 -13.83 3.82
N PRO A 136 -5.38 -14.65 2.75
CA PRO A 136 -5.31 -16.11 2.89
C PRO A 136 -3.96 -16.58 3.43
N PHE A 137 -2.87 -16.00 2.93
CA PHE A 137 -1.51 -16.31 3.38
C PHE A 137 -1.30 -15.86 4.83
N ALA A 138 -1.75 -14.66 5.19
CA ALA A 138 -1.67 -14.14 6.54
C ALA A 138 -2.41 -15.05 7.55
N ILE A 139 -3.60 -15.55 7.20
CA ILE A 139 -4.34 -16.49 8.05
C ILE A 139 -3.55 -17.79 8.27
N VAL A 140 -2.94 -18.33 7.23
CA VAL A 140 -2.13 -19.56 7.34
C VAL A 140 -0.89 -19.31 8.20
N ILE A 141 -0.17 -18.22 7.93
CA ILE A 141 1.05 -17.86 8.67
C ILE A 141 0.70 -17.63 10.14
N ASN A 142 -0.35 -16.87 10.42
CA ASN A 142 -0.78 -16.60 11.81
C ASN A 142 -1.08 -17.91 12.56
N LYS A 143 -1.82 -18.84 11.95
CA LYS A 143 -2.08 -20.17 12.55
C LYS A 143 -0.81 -21.00 12.78
N LEU A 144 0.23 -20.79 11.99
CA LEU A 144 1.53 -21.45 12.19
C LEU A 144 2.29 -20.79 13.35
N LEU A 145 2.30 -19.46 13.39
CA LEU A 145 2.96 -18.68 14.45
C LEU A 145 2.32 -18.92 15.82
N ASP A 146 1.00 -19.04 15.88
CA ASP A 146 0.24 -19.36 17.11
C ASP A 146 0.65 -20.71 17.73
N LYS A 147 1.27 -21.61 16.95
CA LYS A 147 1.79 -22.90 17.45
C LYS A 147 3.18 -22.78 18.06
N ILE A 148 3.88 -21.67 17.90
CA ILE A 148 5.23 -21.48 18.43
C ILE A 148 5.11 -20.97 19.88
N PRO A 149 5.55 -21.75 20.89
CA PRO A 149 5.44 -21.32 22.28
C PRO A 149 6.22 -20.03 22.55
N GLY A 150 5.54 -19.03 23.10
CA GLY A 150 6.16 -17.74 23.46
C GLY A 150 6.23 -16.72 22.33
N PHE A 151 5.72 -17.03 21.13
CA PHE A 151 5.65 -16.07 20.02
C PHE A 151 4.70 -14.91 20.34
N ASP A 152 3.62 -15.19 21.07
CA ASP A 152 2.67 -14.24 21.62
C ASP A 152 3.29 -13.19 22.57
N LYS A 153 4.45 -13.49 23.14
CA LYS A 153 5.20 -12.61 24.05
C LYS A 153 6.18 -11.68 23.31
N LEU A 154 6.39 -11.91 22.02
CA LEU A 154 7.23 -11.06 21.17
C LEU A 154 6.46 -9.78 20.78
N ASN A 155 6.57 -8.76 21.60
CA ASN A 155 6.01 -7.45 21.29
C ASN A 155 7.00 -6.69 20.38
N ILE A 156 6.84 -6.85 19.05
CA ILE A 156 7.65 -6.20 18.03
C ILE A 156 6.82 -5.09 17.37
N ASP A 157 6.31 -4.18 18.17
CA ASP A 157 5.70 -2.94 17.70
C ASP A 157 6.74 -1.80 17.63
N SER A 158 6.39 -0.72 16.94
CA SER A 158 7.27 0.45 16.82
C SER A 158 7.64 1.06 18.17
N GLU A 159 6.73 1.02 19.15
CA GLU A 159 6.99 1.51 20.51
C GLU A 159 7.89 0.57 21.30
N GLY A 160 7.69 -0.74 21.18
CA GLY A 160 8.53 -1.77 21.78
C GLY A 160 9.95 -1.74 21.21
N MET A 161 10.08 -1.53 19.90
CA MET A 161 11.37 -1.32 19.24
C MET A 161 12.08 -0.08 19.77
N LYS A 162 11.39 1.06 19.87
CA LYS A 162 11.95 2.29 20.46
C LYS A 162 12.36 2.09 21.92
N LYS A 163 11.54 1.42 22.73
CA LYS A 163 11.86 1.12 24.14
C LYS A 163 13.08 0.20 24.28
N LYS A 164 13.21 -0.79 23.41
CA LYS A 164 14.28 -1.80 23.48
C LYS A 164 15.60 -1.34 22.85
N PHE A 165 15.54 -0.62 21.73
CA PHE A 165 16.72 -0.21 20.97
C PHE A 165 17.00 1.29 21.04
N GLY A 166 16.17 2.08 21.73
CA GLY A 166 16.33 3.53 21.86
C GLY A 166 16.40 4.21 20.50
N LEU A 167 17.40 5.05 20.30
CA LEU A 167 17.62 5.80 19.06
C LEU A 167 17.76 4.90 17.82
N MET A 168 18.31 3.67 17.98
CA MET A 168 18.46 2.72 16.87
C MET A 168 17.13 2.16 16.35
N GLY A 169 16.07 2.23 17.14
CA GLY A 169 14.72 1.82 16.73
C GLY A 169 13.89 2.92 16.05
N GLU A 170 14.45 4.12 15.91
CA GLU A 170 13.74 5.23 15.26
C GLU A 170 13.79 5.12 13.73
N PRO A 171 12.67 5.44 13.01
CA PRO A 171 12.60 5.40 11.56
C PRO A 171 13.71 6.21 10.87
N LEU A 172 14.03 7.37 11.41
CA LEU A 172 15.13 8.22 10.93
C LEU A 172 16.47 7.47 10.92
N PHE A 173 16.81 6.83 12.03
CA PHE A 173 18.09 6.11 12.17
C PHE A 173 18.14 4.87 11.27
N LEU A 174 17.06 4.09 11.25
CA LEU A 174 16.95 2.93 10.37
C LEU A 174 17.08 3.34 8.90
N GLY A 175 16.43 4.43 8.50
CA GLY A 175 16.54 4.98 7.16
C GLY A 175 17.96 5.38 6.79
N ILE A 176 18.70 6.01 7.73
CA ILE A 176 20.12 6.36 7.53
C ILE A 176 20.96 5.11 7.32
N VAL A 177 20.80 4.09 8.16
CA VAL A 177 21.56 2.83 8.05
C VAL A 177 21.27 2.12 6.73
N ILE A 178 19.98 1.97 6.36
CA ILE A 178 19.57 1.35 5.10
C ILE A 178 20.11 2.14 3.90
N GLY A 179 19.95 3.45 3.90
CA GLY A 179 20.43 4.31 2.81
C GLY A 179 21.94 4.28 2.64
N CYS A 180 22.69 4.31 3.75
CA CYS A 180 24.14 4.14 3.71
C CYS A 180 24.54 2.75 3.22
N GLY A 181 23.83 1.69 3.64
CA GLY A 181 24.04 0.33 3.16
C GLY A 181 23.85 0.21 1.64
N ILE A 182 22.75 0.73 1.11
CA ILE A 182 22.47 0.74 -0.34
C ILE A 182 23.55 1.57 -1.07
N GLY A 183 23.92 2.74 -0.53
CA GLY A 183 24.96 3.57 -1.12
C GLY A 183 26.32 2.88 -1.18
N ALA A 184 26.69 2.15 -0.14
CA ALA A 184 27.92 1.38 -0.10
C ALA A 184 27.89 0.15 -1.05
N LEU A 185 26.77 -0.55 -1.12
CA LEU A 185 26.55 -1.65 -2.08
C LEU A 185 26.54 -1.19 -3.55
N GLY A 186 26.22 0.08 -3.81
CA GLY A 186 26.34 0.69 -5.13
C GLY A 186 27.77 1.08 -5.53
N CYS A 187 28.80 0.66 -4.78
CA CYS A 187 30.20 0.86 -5.09
C CYS A 187 30.86 -0.48 -5.47
N ALA A 188 31.62 -0.49 -6.56
CA ALA A 188 32.26 -1.70 -7.10
C ALA A 188 33.47 -2.16 -6.29
N SER A 189 34.06 -1.30 -5.47
CA SER A 189 35.25 -1.59 -4.69
C SER A 189 35.28 -0.80 -3.38
N TRP A 190 36.05 -1.32 -2.41
CA TRP A 190 36.24 -0.63 -1.14
C TRP A 190 36.87 0.76 -1.30
N LYS A 191 37.72 0.93 -2.30
CA LYS A 191 38.29 2.25 -2.62
C LYS A 191 37.19 3.24 -3.04
N GLU A 192 36.28 2.81 -3.89
CA GLU A 192 35.14 3.64 -4.31
C GLU A 192 34.22 4.00 -3.14
N VAL A 193 34.04 3.09 -2.17
CA VAL A 193 33.31 3.42 -0.92
C VAL A 193 33.98 4.56 -0.17
N LEU A 194 35.30 4.50 -0.01
CA LEU A 194 36.07 5.55 0.69
C LEU A 194 36.04 6.88 -0.07
N ASP A 195 36.15 6.83 -1.39
CA ASP A 195 36.13 8.04 -2.23
C ASP A 195 34.72 8.67 -2.29
N ASN A 196 33.66 7.91 -2.06
CA ASN A 196 32.26 8.35 -2.15
C ASN A 196 31.54 8.45 -0.78
N ILE A 197 32.26 8.52 0.33
CA ILE A 197 31.65 8.65 1.67
C ILE A 197 30.60 9.78 1.73
N PRO A 198 30.83 10.99 1.17
CA PRO A 198 29.82 12.05 1.22
C PRO A 198 28.54 11.69 0.47
N GLY A 199 28.63 10.97 -0.66
CA GLY A 199 27.47 10.51 -1.43
C GLY A 199 26.66 9.45 -0.67
N ILE A 200 27.36 8.50 -0.04
CA ILE A 200 26.77 7.43 0.77
C ILE A 200 26.04 8.02 1.99
N LEU A 201 26.68 8.93 2.72
CA LEU A 201 26.05 9.61 3.85
C LEU A 201 24.87 10.49 3.40
N GLY A 202 25.01 11.18 2.27
CA GLY A 202 23.94 11.97 1.67
C GLY A 202 22.71 11.11 1.33
N LEU A 203 22.90 9.91 0.80
CA LEU A 203 21.81 8.96 0.54
C LEU A 203 21.19 8.47 1.85
N GLY A 204 22.01 8.15 2.86
CA GLY A 204 21.53 7.77 4.18
C GLY A 204 20.64 8.84 4.82
N ILE A 205 21.09 10.08 4.85
CA ILE A 205 20.33 11.20 5.41
C ILE A 205 19.00 11.39 4.66
N LYS A 206 19.00 11.30 3.33
CA LYS A 206 17.77 11.42 2.53
C LYS A 206 16.80 10.29 2.81
N MET A 207 17.27 9.05 2.94
CA MET A 207 16.44 7.91 3.32
C MET A 207 15.85 8.07 4.71
N GLY A 208 16.65 8.47 5.68
CA GLY A 208 16.18 8.75 7.04
C GLY A 208 15.10 9.84 7.05
N ALA A 209 15.34 10.94 6.35
CA ALA A 209 14.36 12.02 6.23
C ALA A 209 13.05 11.54 5.57
N VAL A 210 13.11 10.70 4.56
CA VAL A 210 11.91 10.14 3.90
C VAL A 210 11.14 9.24 4.85
N MET A 211 11.82 8.34 5.57
CA MET A 211 11.17 7.45 6.53
C MET A 211 10.51 8.19 7.70
N GLU A 212 11.02 9.36 8.08
CA GLU A 212 10.41 10.21 9.10
C GLU A 212 9.29 11.09 8.56
N LEU A 213 9.45 11.64 7.35
CA LEU A 213 8.49 12.60 6.78
C LEU A 213 7.25 11.94 6.19
N ILE A 214 7.37 10.74 5.58
CA ILE A 214 6.23 10.07 4.95
C ILE A 214 5.08 9.82 5.93
N PRO A 215 5.29 9.22 7.13
CA PRO A 215 4.20 9.02 8.09
C PRO A 215 3.56 10.34 8.53
N ARG A 216 4.36 11.40 8.72
CA ARG A 216 3.85 12.72 9.12
C ARG A 216 2.99 13.36 8.04
N ILE A 217 3.43 13.29 6.78
CA ILE A 217 2.67 13.81 5.64
C ILE A 217 1.37 13.00 5.49
N THR A 218 1.45 11.68 5.61
CA THR A 218 0.27 10.81 5.54
C THR A 218 -0.73 11.13 6.65
N SER A 219 -0.27 11.35 7.89
CA SER A 219 -1.13 11.77 9.00
C SER A 219 -1.86 13.08 8.72
N LEU A 220 -1.19 14.08 8.14
CA LEU A 220 -1.84 15.33 7.74
C LEU A 220 -2.92 15.13 6.66
N PHE A 221 -2.69 14.23 5.69
CA PHE A 221 -3.71 13.86 4.71
C PHE A 221 -4.90 13.19 5.36
N ILE A 222 -4.67 12.26 6.29
CA ILE A 222 -5.72 11.56 7.04
C ILE A 222 -6.56 12.58 7.84
N GLU A 223 -5.91 13.48 8.56
CA GLU A 223 -6.59 14.53 9.31
C GLU A 223 -7.45 15.42 8.41
N GLY A 224 -6.94 15.77 7.22
CA GLY A 224 -7.67 16.58 6.24
C GLY A 224 -8.86 15.86 5.59
N LEU A 225 -8.77 14.53 5.41
CA LEU A 225 -9.82 13.72 4.80
C LEU A 225 -10.85 13.19 5.80
N LYS A 226 -10.50 13.13 7.09
CA LYS A 226 -11.39 12.62 8.14
C LYS A 226 -12.76 13.31 8.19
N PRO A 227 -12.87 14.65 8.11
CA PRO A 227 -14.18 15.31 8.10
C PRO A 227 -15.07 14.89 6.93
N ILE A 228 -14.46 14.64 5.75
CA ILE A 228 -15.19 14.19 4.54
C ILE A 228 -15.71 12.77 4.76
N SER A 229 -14.89 11.89 5.31
CA SER A 229 -15.25 10.51 5.65
C SER A 229 -16.39 10.48 6.68
N ASP A 230 -16.28 11.27 7.75
CA ASP A 230 -17.27 11.36 8.81
C ASP A 230 -18.60 11.93 8.27
N ALA A 231 -18.57 13.00 7.46
CA ALA A 231 -19.75 13.56 6.82
C ALA A 231 -20.44 12.56 5.87
N THR A 232 -19.66 11.80 5.11
CA THR A 232 -20.18 10.74 4.23
C THR A 232 -20.85 9.64 5.04
N ARG A 233 -20.23 9.23 6.14
CA ARG A 233 -20.75 8.23 7.08
C ARG A 233 -22.09 8.69 7.69
N GLU A 234 -22.17 9.94 8.12
CA GLU A 234 -23.41 10.53 8.63
C GLU A 234 -24.52 10.61 7.57
N LEU A 235 -24.19 11.01 6.34
CA LEU A 235 -25.14 11.07 5.24
C LEU A 235 -25.72 9.69 4.92
N ILE A 236 -24.87 8.67 4.86
CA ILE A 236 -25.27 7.28 4.64
C ILE A 236 -26.13 6.79 5.80
N ALA A 237 -25.71 7.02 7.04
CA ALA A 237 -26.47 6.63 8.23
C ALA A 237 -27.84 7.31 8.33
N LYS A 238 -27.93 8.61 7.97
CA LYS A 238 -29.21 9.35 7.93
C LYS A 238 -30.15 8.86 6.83
N LYS A 239 -29.60 8.57 5.65
CA LYS A 239 -30.40 8.18 4.48
C LYS A 239 -30.89 6.72 4.57
N TYR A 240 -30.11 5.87 5.19
CA TYR A 240 -30.41 4.44 5.38
C TYR A 240 -30.69 4.13 6.85
N LYS A 241 -31.69 4.76 7.41
CA LYS A 241 -32.10 4.75 8.84
C LYS A 241 -32.34 3.36 9.48
N ASN A 242 -32.30 2.27 8.73
CA ASN A 242 -32.45 0.92 9.23
C ASN A 242 -31.21 0.10 8.87
N ASN A 243 -30.33 -0.08 9.84
CA ASN A 243 -29.37 -1.19 10.01
C ASN A 243 -28.97 -1.93 8.70
N THR A 244 -28.40 -1.19 7.76
CA THR A 244 -28.10 -1.75 6.43
C THR A 244 -26.89 -2.67 6.45
N GLY A 245 -26.14 -2.74 7.53
CA GLY A 245 -24.88 -3.49 7.60
C GLY A 245 -23.85 -3.05 6.55
N LEU A 246 -24.01 -1.85 5.99
CA LEU A 246 -23.07 -1.31 5.01
C LEU A 246 -21.77 -0.90 5.68
N SER A 247 -20.67 -1.20 5.02
CA SER A 247 -19.32 -0.76 5.37
C SER A 247 -18.80 0.27 4.38
N ILE A 248 -18.04 1.24 4.86
CA ILE A 248 -17.34 2.20 4.01
C ILE A 248 -15.97 1.61 3.66
N GLY A 249 -15.73 1.44 2.37
CA GLY A 249 -14.47 0.94 1.85
C GLY A 249 -13.41 2.05 1.84
N MET A 250 -12.35 1.86 2.61
CA MET A 250 -11.23 2.79 2.72
C MET A 250 -9.92 2.09 2.46
N SER A 251 -8.89 2.82 2.06
CA SER A 251 -7.54 2.27 1.96
C SER A 251 -6.87 2.22 3.35
N PRO A 252 -5.95 1.28 3.57
CA PRO A 252 -5.19 1.23 4.82
C PRO A 252 -4.48 2.53 5.13
N ALA A 253 -3.98 3.22 4.10
CA ALA A 253 -3.28 4.49 4.24
C ALA A 253 -4.13 5.62 4.86
N LEU A 254 -5.45 5.47 4.88
CA LEU A 254 -6.38 6.47 5.44
C LEU A 254 -6.93 6.06 6.81
N VAL A 255 -6.70 4.83 7.28
CA VAL A 255 -7.30 4.32 8.53
C VAL A 255 -6.29 3.77 9.52
N ILE A 256 -5.07 3.42 9.08
CA ILE A 256 -3.96 2.90 9.87
C ILE A 256 -2.80 3.90 9.84
#